data_338710557150b5444ec7f58935de3865
#
_entry.id   338710557150b5444ec7f58935de3865
#
_cell.length_a   1.000
_cell.length_b   1.000
_cell.length_c   1.000
_cell.angle_alpha   90.00
_cell.angle_beta   90.00
_cell.angle_gamma   90.00
#
_symmetry.space_group_name_H-M   'P 1'
#
loop_
_entity.id
_entity.type
_entity.pdbx_description
1 polymer ?
#
loop_
_entity_poly.entity_id
_entity_poly.type
_entity_poly.pdbx_seq_one_letter_code
_entity_poly.pdbx_strand_id
1 'polypeptide(L)'
;MTSKEYLNVHELASLFGLNVQTLHYYDKVGVFKPSDRDPGNRYRKYRFDQIYELASIRYMRKLGYSVGAVREFQDTREPDVSLKRLKERSAAIRAQWEELMRIDQAIMRKVQFIEECRDEIEKEVDLNGFKIVEFPERRYIPIRTENEIFTGESFYFYPTIVFYGKDTKQFGALLTDDQTEDTTCAVTSTIPAGEYLVGYHRGPYEQIQESFDRIRSYGSQYKLDDTMLAVNIIDQFVEKKNANYMTRIEIRIL
;
A
#
# COMPACT_ATOMS: atom_id res chain seq x y z
N MET A 1 -8.98 -3.06 55.05
CA MET A 1 -8.65 -2.12 53.95
C MET A 1 -9.82 -1.18 53.82
N THR A 2 -9.72 0.06 54.26
CA THR A 2 -10.74 1.09 54.05
C THR A 2 -10.77 1.38 52.54
N SER A 3 -11.84 0.98 51.87
CA SER A 3 -12.01 1.28 50.42
C SER A 3 -12.13 2.80 50.27
N LYS A 4 -11.19 3.39 49.57
CA LYS A 4 -11.21 4.81 49.23
C LYS A 4 -12.46 5.07 48.38
N GLU A 5 -13.39 5.86 48.90
CA GLU A 5 -14.68 6.11 48.26
C GLU A 5 -14.51 6.94 46.94
N TYR A 6 -13.50 7.82 46.93
CA TYR A 6 -13.22 8.71 45.80
C TYR A 6 -11.76 8.66 45.38
N LEU A 7 -11.56 8.78 44.09
CA LEU A 7 -10.26 8.97 43.44
C LEU A 7 -10.15 10.39 42.90
N ASN A 8 -8.97 10.99 43.01
CA ASN A 8 -8.69 12.24 42.31
C ASN A 8 -8.31 11.96 40.83
N VAL A 9 -8.21 13.00 40.02
CA VAL A 9 -7.92 12.89 38.61
C VAL A 9 -6.56 12.23 38.33
N HIS A 10 -5.55 12.48 39.16
CA HIS A 10 -4.21 11.90 38.97
C HIS A 10 -4.20 10.40 39.32
N GLU A 11 -4.87 10.01 40.38
CA GLU A 11 -5.00 8.61 40.76
C GLU A 11 -5.74 7.81 39.71
N LEU A 12 -6.85 8.35 39.21
CA LEU A 12 -7.63 7.69 38.15
C LEU A 12 -6.85 7.63 36.84
N ALA A 13 -6.16 8.69 36.45
CA ALA A 13 -5.31 8.71 35.26
C ALA A 13 -4.19 7.67 35.35
N SER A 14 -3.51 7.61 36.51
CA SER A 14 -2.45 6.63 36.78
C SER A 14 -2.96 5.20 36.70
N LEU A 15 -4.11 4.90 37.31
CA LEU A 15 -4.72 3.57 37.30
C LEU A 15 -4.97 3.05 35.88
N PHE A 16 -5.32 3.94 34.97
CA PHE A 16 -5.62 3.60 33.58
C PHE A 16 -4.46 3.85 32.62
N GLY A 17 -3.32 4.34 33.07
CA GLY A 17 -2.21 4.74 32.21
C GLY A 17 -2.63 5.83 31.20
N LEU A 18 -3.45 6.78 31.65
CA LEU A 18 -3.93 7.91 30.86
C LEU A 18 -3.21 9.20 31.25
N ASN A 19 -3.15 10.14 30.29
CA ASN A 19 -2.80 11.53 30.63
C ASN A 19 -4.00 12.20 31.33
N VAL A 20 -3.74 12.98 32.36
CA VAL A 20 -4.75 13.79 33.07
C VAL A 20 -5.54 14.67 32.10
N GLN A 21 -4.88 15.22 31.09
CA GLN A 21 -5.54 16.02 30.04
C GLN A 21 -6.63 15.24 29.30
N THR A 22 -6.46 13.93 29.14
CA THR A 22 -7.49 13.06 28.52
C THR A 22 -8.76 13.04 29.38
N LEU A 23 -8.63 12.93 30.70
CA LEU A 23 -9.78 12.96 31.60
C LEU A 23 -10.44 14.35 31.62
N HIS A 24 -9.65 15.43 31.57
CA HIS A 24 -10.17 16.79 31.44
C HIS A 24 -10.94 16.98 30.13
N TYR A 25 -10.41 16.43 29.03
CA TYR A 25 -11.09 16.45 27.74
C TYR A 25 -12.40 15.65 27.79
N TYR A 26 -12.40 14.47 28.40
CA TYR A 26 -13.61 13.64 28.53
C TYR A 26 -14.69 14.32 29.37
N ASP A 27 -14.32 15.02 30.45
CA ASP A 27 -15.24 15.87 31.22
C ASP A 27 -15.82 17.01 30.36
N LYS A 28 -14.93 17.70 29.61
CA LYS A 28 -15.34 18.83 28.74
C LYS A 28 -16.33 18.42 27.66
N VAL A 29 -16.10 17.27 27.01
CA VAL A 29 -16.98 16.77 25.92
C VAL A 29 -18.16 15.95 26.45
N GLY A 30 -18.19 15.71 27.77
CA GLY A 30 -19.30 15.06 28.45
C GLY A 30 -19.40 13.56 28.31
N VAL A 31 -18.34 12.88 27.82
CA VAL A 31 -18.28 11.42 27.70
C VAL A 31 -17.95 10.74 29.03
N PHE A 32 -17.24 11.43 29.92
CA PHE A 32 -16.93 10.95 31.27
C PHE A 32 -16.81 12.14 32.21
N LYS A 33 -17.74 12.30 33.14
CA LYS A 33 -17.80 13.42 34.06
C LYS A 33 -17.40 12.96 35.47
N PRO A 34 -16.74 13.84 36.30
CA PRO A 34 -16.53 13.55 37.71
C PRO A 34 -17.88 13.47 38.40
N SER A 35 -18.00 12.53 39.34
CA SER A 35 -19.21 12.39 40.17
C SER A 35 -19.42 13.58 41.09
N ASP A 36 -18.31 14.21 41.51
CA ASP A 36 -18.35 15.35 42.38
C ASP A 36 -17.16 16.30 42.17
N ARG A 37 -17.24 17.51 42.71
CA ARG A 37 -16.15 18.47 42.78
C ARG A 37 -16.01 18.99 44.19
N ASP A 38 -14.77 19.01 44.68
CA ASP A 38 -14.48 19.49 46.01
C ASP A 38 -15.03 20.91 46.25
N PRO A 39 -15.81 21.16 47.30
CA PRO A 39 -16.44 22.47 47.51
C PRO A 39 -15.45 23.61 47.70
N GLY A 40 -14.27 23.33 48.29
CA GLY A 40 -13.27 24.34 48.64
C GLY A 40 -12.35 24.73 47.47
N ASN A 41 -11.91 23.76 46.69
CA ASN A 41 -10.91 23.97 45.62
C ASN A 41 -11.36 23.56 44.25
N ARG A 42 -12.61 23.11 44.08
CA ARG A 42 -13.22 22.69 42.83
C ARG A 42 -12.51 21.50 42.11
N TYR A 43 -11.63 20.76 42.82
CA TYR A 43 -10.98 19.59 42.25
C TYR A 43 -11.98 18.48 41.94
N ARG A 44 -11.73 17.78 40.82
CA ARG A 44 -12.54 16.67 40.34
C ARG A 44 -12.39 15.46 41.24
N LYS A 45 -13.52 14.92 41.66
CA LYS A 45 -13.61 13.68 42.45
C LYS A 45 -14.39 12.64 41.66
N TYR A 46 -13.85 11.45 41.57
CA TYR A 46 -14.45 10.33 40.83
C TYR A 46 -14.75 9.23 41.83
N ARG A 47 -15.99 8.77 41.86
CA ARG A 47 -16.35 7.62 42.71
C ARG A 47 -15.65 6.36 42.21
N PHE A 48 -15.37 5.43 43.10
CA PHE A 48 -14.66 4.20 42.76
C PHE A 48 -15.40 3.35 41.71
N ASP A 49 -16.74 3.35 41.72
CA ASP A 49 -17.55 2.66 40.74
C ASP A 49 -17.45 3.23 39.31
N GLN A 50 -17.03 4.48 39.15
CA GLN A 50 -16.76 5.08 37.81
C GLN A 50 -15.58 4.45 37.10
N ILE A 51 -14.76 3.63 37.78
CA ILE A 51 -13.71 2.83 37.13
C ILE A 51 -14.29 1.97 36.01
N TYR A 52 -15.43 1.34 36.22
CA TYR A 52 -16.08 0.50 35.20
C TYR A 52 -16.57 1.31 33.98
N GLU A 53 -17.07 2.51 34.22
CA GLU A 53 -17.47 3.43 33.15
C GLU A 53 -16.25 3.84 32.32
N LEU A 54 -15.17 4.26 32.95
CA LEU A 54 -13.93 4.62 32.25
C LEU A 54 -13.32 3.43 31.52
N ALA A 55 -13.36 2.22 32.09
CA ALA A 55 -12.91 1.00 31.45
C ALA A 55 -13.71 0.72 30.17
N SER A 56 -15.03 0.91 30.21
CA SER A 56 -15.89 0.76 29.04
C SER A 56 -15.55 1.77 27.94
N ILE A 57 -15.33 3.04 28.30
CA ILE A 57 -14.90 4.09 27.35
C ILE A 57 -13.57 3.71 26.70
N ARG A 58 -12.58 3.28 27.51
CA ARG A 58 -11.28 2.84 26.97
C ARG A 58 -11.40 1.66 26.03
N TYR A 59 -12.22 0.68 26.38
CA TYR A 59 -12.49 -0.48 25.51
C TYR A 59 -13.02 -0.03 24.16
N MET A 60 -14.02 0.84 24.12
CA MET A 60 -14.58 1.36 22.88
C MET A 60 -13.56 2.17 22.07
N ARG A 61 -12.75 2.99 22.75
CA ARG A 61 -11.65 3.74 22.11
C ARG A 61 -10.60 2.81 21.49
N LYS A 62 -10.27 1.69 22.16
CA LYS A 62 -9.36 0.67 21.62
C LYS A 62 -9.94 -0.03 20.39
N LEU A 63 -11.26 -0.17 20.32
CA LEU A 63 -11.94 -0.65 19.11
C LEU A 63 -11.98 0.39 17.98
N GLY A 64 -11.45 1.61 18.20
CA GLY A 64 -11.36 2.66 17.19
C GLY A 64 -12.60 3.55 17.06
N TYR A 65 -13.55 3.49 18.00
CA TYR A 65 -14.67 4.44 18.02
C TYR A 65 -14.20 5.84 18.39
N SER A 66 -14.73 6.86 17.72
CA SER A 66 -14.49 8.27 18.10
C SER A 66 -15.10 8.57 19.47
N VAL A 67 -14.65 9.65 20.13
CA VAL A 67 -15.22 10.04 21.44
C VAL A 67 -16.72 10.37 21.32
N GLY A 68 -17.14 10.99 20.21
CA GLY A 68 -18.56 11.23 19.90
C GLY A 68 -19.36 9.92 19.78
N ALA A 69 -18.83 8.94 19.04
CA ALA A 69 -19.48 7.64 18.89
C ALA A 69 -19.56 6.88 20.22
N VAL A 70 -18.55 7.00 21.11
CA VAL A 70 -18.60 6.41 22.45
C VAL A 70 -19.72 7.01 23.28
N ARG A 71 -19.89 8.33 23.24
CA ARG A 71 -20.98 9.02 23.93
C ARG A 71 -22.34 8.56 23.43
N GLU A 72 -22.53 8.54 22.10
CA GLU A 72 -23.78 8.05 21.51
C GLU A 72 -24.07 6.58 21.87
N PHE A 73 -23.02 5.76 21.96
CA PHE A 73 -23.14 4.37 22.41
C PHE A 73 -23.58 4.27 23.88
N GLN A 74 -23.10 5.17 24.76
CA GLN A 74 -23.50 5.20 26.17
C GLN A 74 -24.99 5.53 26.32
N ASP A 75 -25.52 6.41 25.50
CA ASP A 75 -26.92 6.86 25.51
C ASP A 75 -27.88 5.77 24.96
N THR A 76 -27.38 4.83 24.13
CA THR A 76 -28.19 3.81 23.43
C THR A 76 -27.79 2.37 23.81
N ARG A 77 -27.43 2.12 25.06
CA ARG A 77 -26.98 0.80 25.56
C ARG A 77 -28.12 -0.22 25.63
N GLU A 78 -28.42 -0.84 24.51
CA GLU A 78 -29.26 -2.02 24.42
C GLU A 78 -28.43 -3.19 23.87
N PRO A 79 -28.60 -4.43 24.37
CA PRO A 79 -27.79 -5.57 23.95
C PRO A 79 -27.77 -5.79 22.43
N ASP A 80 -28.94 -5.73 21.78
CA ASP A 80 -29.06 -5.99 20.36
C ASP A 80 -28.40 -4.91 19.51
N VAL A 81 -28.56 -3.63 19.90
CA VAL A 81 -27.91 -2.49 19.25
C VAL A 81 -26.40 -2.58 19.42
N SER A 82 -25.93 -2.93 20.62
CA SER A 82 -24.52 -3.09 20.93
C SER A 82 -23.88 -4.22 20.12
N LEU A 83 -24.56 -5.38 20.03
CA LEU A 83 -24.09 -6.52 19.23
C LEU A 83 -24.02 -6.19 17.75
N LYS A 84 -25.01 -5.49 17.21
CA LYS A 84 -24.99 -5.03 15.81
C LYS A 84 -23.79 -4.13 15.52
N ARG A 85 -23.57 -3.09 16.32
CA ARG A 85 -22.45 -2.15 16.18
C ARG A 85 -21.07 -2.84 16.30
N LEU A 86 -20.93 -3.79 17.23
CA LEU A 86 -19.68 -4.57 17.37
C LEU A 86 -19.43 -5.46 16.15
N LYS A 87 -20.45 -6.09 15.58
CA LYS A 87 -20.33 -6.88 14.34
C LYS A 87 -19.93 -6.00 13.16
N GLU A 88 -20.57 -4.84 12.99
CA GLU A 88 -20.22 -3.87 11.93
C GLU A 88 -18.79 -3.38 12.08
N ARG A 89 -18.35 -3.09 13.31
CA ARG A 89 -16.96 -2.68 13.56
C ARG A 89 -15.95 -3.78 13.26
N SER A 90 -16.27 -5.03 13.64
CA SER A 90 -15.44 -6.20 13.32
C SER A 90 -15.32 -6.38 11.81
N ALA A 91 -16.41 -6.24 11.06
CA ALA A 91 -16.38 -6.31 9.60
C ALA A 91 -15.53 -5.21 8.98
N ALA A 92 -15.64 -3.98 9.46
CA ALA A 92 -14.82 -2.85 9.00
C ALA A 92 -13.32 -3.07 9.26
N ILE A 93 -12.96 -3.61 10.44
CA ILE A 93 -11.56 -3.94 10.77
C ILE A 93 -11.03 -5.04 9.85
N ARG A 94 -11.83 -6.07 9.55
CA ARG A 94 -11.43 -7.13 8.62
C ARG A 94 -11.20 -6.60 7.22
N ALA A 95 -12.09 -5.75 6.72
CA ALA A 95 -11.93 -5.14 5.40
C ALA A 95 -10.65 -4.28 5.31
N GLN A 96 -10.33 -3.51 6.38
CA GLN A 96 -9.07 -2.77 6.46
C GLN A 96 -7.84 -3.69 6.50
N TRP A 97 -7.93 -4.80 7.22
CA TRP A 97 -6.84 -5.78 7.29
C TRP A 97 -6.61 -6.46 5.93
N GLU A 98 -7.67 -6.87 5.24
CA GLU A 98 -7.59 -7.44 3.89
C GLU A 98 -6.95 -6.47 2.90
N GLU A 99 -7.29 -5.18 3.00
CA GLU A 99 -6.69 -4.14 2.16
C GLU A 99 -5.19 -3.96 2.45
N LEU A 100 -4.82 -3.88 3.74
CA LEU A 100 -3.40 -3.79 4.14
C LEU A 100 -2.60 -5.01 3.70
N MET A 101 -3.19 -6.21 3.76
CA MET A 101 -2.55 -7.43 3.27
C MET A 101 -2.30 -7.39 1.76
N ARG A 102 -3.25 -6.87 0.97
CA ARG A 102 -3.05 -6.67 -0.47
C ARG A 102 -1.92 -5.71 -0.77
N ILE A 103 -1.87 -4.58 -0.06
CA ILE A 103 -0.79 -3.60 -0.20
C ILE A 103 0.56 -4.21 0.16
N ASP A 104 0.66 -4.94 1.27
CA ASP A 104 1.89 -5.61 1.72
C ASP A 104 2.39 -6.62 0.67
N GLN A 105 1.50 -7.47 0.16
CA GLN A 105 1.83 -8.42 -0.90
C GLN A 105 2.33 -7.70 -2.18
N ALA A 106 1.70 -6.59 -2.55
CA ALA A 106 2.12 -5.80 -3.70
C ALA A 106 3.52 -5.19 -3.50
N ILE A 107 3.82 -4.69 -2.31
CA ILE A 107 5.16 -4.20 -1.93
C ILE A 107 6.18 -5.33 -2.03
N MET A 108 5.88 -6.50 -1.48
CA MET A 108 6.79 -7.63 -1.48
C MET A 108 7.08 -8.16 -2.89
N ARG A 109 6.07 -8.20 -3.78
CA ARG A 109 6.27 -8.54 -5.20
C ARG A 109 7.22 -7.55 -5.88
N LYS A 110 7.04 -6.25 -5.64
CA LYS A 110 7.93 -5.23 -6.22
C LYS A 110 9.36 -5.36 -5.70
N VAL A 111 9.53 -5.62 -4.41
CA VAL A 111 10.85 -5.89 -3.80
C VAL A 111 11.51 -7.09 -4.48
N GLN A 112 10.82 -8.22 -4.54
CA GLN A 112 11.33 -9.45 -5.15
C GLN A 112 11.73 -9.23 -6.62
N PHE A 113 10.87 -8.57 -7.41
CA PHE A 113 11.15 -8.26 -8.80
C PHE A 113 12.44 -7.42 -8.96
N ILE A 114 12.62 -6.40 -8.12
CA ILE A 114 13.83 -5.56 -8.16
C ILE A 114 15.06 -6.36 -7.75
N GLU A 115 14.96 -7.20 -6.72
CA GLU A 115 16.08 -8.02 -6.24
C GLU A 115 16.51 -9.03 -7.30
N GLU A 116 15.58 -9.77 -7.91
CA GLU A 116 15.85 -10.73 -8.98
C GLU A 116 16.52 -10.05 -10.19
N CYS A 117 15.98 -8.92 -10.64
CA CYS A 117 16.56 -8.18 -11.76
C CYS A 117 17.93 -7.57 -11.41
N ARG A 118 18.11 -7.11 -10.16
CA ARG A 118 19.40 -6.58 -9.70
C ARG A 118 20.47 -7.64 -9.69
N ASP A 119 20.17 -8.84 -9.22
CA ASP A 119 21.08 -9.98 -9.24
C ASP A 119 21.51 -10.36 -10.67
N GLU A 120 20.59 -10.29 -11.63
CA GLU A 120 20.92 -10.50 -13.05
C GLU A 120 21.87 -9.41 -13.54
N ILE A 121 21.57 -8.15 -13.20
CA ILE A 121 22.35 -7.00 -13.61
C ILE A 121 23.77 -7.04 -13.02
N GLU A 122 23.94 -7.35 -11.75
CA GLU A 122 25.25 -7.40 -11.08
C GLU A 122 26.12 -8.57 -11.55
N LYS A 123 25.53 -9.68 -11.97
CA LYS A 123 26.25 -10.89 -12.38
C LYS A 123 26.72 -10.89 -13.84
N GLU A 124 26.04 -10.21 -14.73
CA GLU A 124 26.23 -10.41 -16.19
C GLU A 124 26.36 -9.12 -17.02
N VAL A 125 26.23 -7.94 -16.44
CA VAL A 125 26.00 -6.76 -17.27
C VAL A 125 27.25 -6.09 -17.80
N ASP A 126 27.64 -6.51 -18.94
CA ASP A 126 28.04 -5.57 -19.98
C ASP A 126 26.77 -4.81 -20.45
N LEU A 127 26.61 -3.55 -20.05
CA LEU A 127 25.48 -2.69 -20.49
C LEU A 127 25.40 -2.55 -22.02
N ASN A 128 26.41 -2.98 -22.71
CA ASN A 128 26.50 -3.02 -24.17
C ASN A 128 26.21 -4.43 -24.73
N GLY A 129 26.14 -5.43 -23.87
CA GLY A 129 25.84 -6.81 -24.25
C GLY A 129 24.35 -7.05 -24.46
N PHE A 130 24.05 -7.96 -25.40
CA PHE A 130 22.68 -8.42 -25.65
C PHE A 130 22.65 -9.95 -25.56
N LYS A 131 21.55 -10.49 -25.02
CA LYS A 131 21.34 -11.93 -24.90
C LYS A 131 20.00 -12.33 -25.48
N ILE A 132 19.91 -13.57 -25.97
CA ILE A 132 18.63 -14.17 -26.36
C ILE A 132 18.08 -14.88 -25.11
N VAL A 133 16.83 -14.55 -24.78
CA VAL A 133 16.12 -15.14 -23.64
C VAL A 133 14.77 -15.65 -24.13
N GLU A 134 14.45 -16.88 -23.76
CA GLU A 134 13.13 -17.45 -23.98
C GLU A 134 12.21 -17.06 -22.83
N PHE A 135 11.11 -16.38 -23.15
CA PHE A 135 10.08 -16.03 -22.17
C PHE A 135 8.81 -16.82 -22.42
N PRO A 136 8.12 -17.27 -21.34
CA PRO A 136 6.76 -17.75 -21.44
C PRO A 136 5.81 -16.62 -21.82
N GLU A 137 4.55 -16.94 -22.11
CA GLU A 137 3.51 -15.93 -22.24
C GLU A 137 3.37 -15.17 -20.91
N ARG A 138 3.39 -13.83 -20.98
CA ARG A 138 3.28 -12.94 -19.85
C ARG A 138 2.04 -12.08 -19.97
N ARG A 139 1.38 -11.79 -18.85
CA ARG A 139 0.18 -10.95 -18.82
C ARG A 139 0.51 -9.55 -18.33
N TYR A 140 -0.25 -8.59 -18.80
CA TYR A 140 -0.15 -7.21 -18.33
C TYR A 140 -1.52 -6.53 -18.33
N ILE A 141 -1.65 -5.48 -17.56
CA ILE A 141 -2.82 -4.58 -17.55
C ILE A 141 -2.47 -3.40 -18.47
N PRO A 142 -3.18 -3.21 -19.60
CA PRO A 142 -2.94 -2.06 -20.47
C PRO A 142 -3.46 -0.78 -19.83
N ILE A 143 -2.65 0.27 -19.86
CA ILE A 143 -3.01 1.61 -19.40
C ILE A 143 -3.38 2.41 -20.64
N ARG A 144 -4.66 2.77 -20.78
CA ARG A 144 -5.23 3.31 -22.03
C ARG A 144 -5.17 4.83 -22.09
N THR A 145 -5.11 5.50 -20.94
CA THR A 145 -5.10 6.96 -20.86
C THR A 145 -4.04 7.44 -19.88
N GLU A 146 -3.54 8.67 -20.07
CA GLU A 146 -2.60 9.30 -19.14
C GLU A 146 -3.19 9.41 -17.73
N ASN A 147 -4.50 9.64 -17.59
CA ASN A 147 -5.16 9.68 -16.29
C ASN A 147 -5.07 8.34 -15.54
N GLU A 148 -5.10 7.21 -16.23
CA GLU A 148 -4.94 5.89 -15.62
C GLU A 148 -3.54 5.67 -15.05
N ILE A 149 -2.52 6.33 -15.61
CA ILE A 149 -1.14 6.33 -15.06
C ILE A 149 -1.12 6.97 -13.66
N PHE A 150 -1.89 8.03 -13.46
CA PHE A 150 -1.88 8.79 -12.21
C PHE A 150 -2.93 8.33 -11.19
N THR A 151 -3.98 7.65 -11.63
CA THR A 151 -5.11 7.25 -10.79
C THR A 151 -5.25 5.73 -10.62
N GLY A 152 -4.59 4.95 -11.47
CA GLY A 152 -4.65 3.49 -11.41
C GLY A 152 -3.72 2.90 -10.35
N GLU A 153 -4.26 2.18 -9.37
CA GLU A 153 -3.47 1.51 -8.33
C GLU A 153 -2.45 0.52 -8.92
N SER A 154 -2.80 -0.15 -10.00
CA SER A 154 -1.93 -1.12 -10.69
C SER A 154 -0.58 -0.55 -11.12
N PHE A 155 -0.53 0.74 -11.47
CA PHE A 155 0.71 1.40 -11.88
C PHE A 155 1.75 1.47 -10.75
N TYR A 156 1.31 1.60 -9.49
CA TYR A 156 2.22 1.70 -8.35
C TYR A 156 2.73 0.35 -7.85
N PHE A 157 1.95 -0.71 -8.07
CA PHE A 157 2.20 -2.02 -7.48
C PHE A 157 2.90 -3.00 -8.41
N TYR A 158 2.84 -2.78 -9.73
CA TYR A 158 3.43 -3.67 -10.72
C TYR A 158 4.54 -2.96 -11.51
N PRO A 159 5.53 -3.70 -12.02
CA PRO A 159 6.53 -3.12 -12.91
C PRO A 159 5.88 -2.45 -14.11
N THR A 160 6.23 -1.19 -14.34
CA THR A 160 5.74 -0.46 -15.51
C THR A 160 6.39 -0.99 -16.76
N ILE A 161 5.59 -1.26 -17.78
CA ILE A 161 6.05 -1.60 -19.12
C ILE A 161 5.59 -0.57 -20.12
N VAL A 162 6.40 -0.41 -21.18
CA VAL A 162 6.09 0.49 -22.28
C VAL A 162 6.35 -0.24 -23.60
N PHE A 163 5.36 -0.30 -24.46
CA PHE A 163 5.50 -0.78 -25.82
C PHE A 163 5.80 0.42 -26.74
N TYR A 164 6.87 0.32 -27.49
CA TYR A 164 7.29 1.29 -28.48
C TYR A 164 7.10 0.70 -29.87
N GLY A 165 6.02 1.08 -30.54
CA GLY A 165 5.81 0.85 -31.97
C GLY A 165 6.36 2.00 -32.81
N LYS A 166 6.19 1.94 -34.13
CA LYS A 166 6.73 2.92 -35.08
C LYS A 166 6.27 4.36 -34.79
N ASP A 167 4.96 4.52 -34.49
CA ASP A 167 4.34 5.82 -34.19
C ASP A 167 3.43 5.74 -32.93
N THR A 168 3.61 4.69 -32.13
CA THR A 168 2.75 4.41 -30.99
C THR A 168 3.57 4.17 -29.75
N LYS A 169 3.06 4.68 -28.61
CA LYS A 169 3.61 4.39 -27.29
C LYS A 169 2.45 3.98 -26.40
N GLN A 170 2.52 2.77 -25.88
CA GLN A 170 1.48 2.21 -25.02
C GLN A 170 2.07 1.78 -23.68
N PHE A 171 1.44 2.20 -22.59
CA PHE A 171 1.84 1.84 -21.24
C PHE A 171 1.07 0.63 -20.72
N GLY A 172 1.67 -0.09 -19.80
CA GLY A 172 1.04 -1.19 -19.09
C GLY A 172 1.71 -1.46 -17.77
N ALA A 173 1.08 -2.33 -16.99
CA ALA A 173 1.60 -2.86 -15.73
C ALA A 173 1.79 -4.37 -15.86
N LEU A 174 3.03 -4.85 -15.75
CA LEU A 174 3.40 -6.25 -15.94
C LEU A 174 2.94 -7.08 -14.73
N LEU A 175 2.17 -8.14 -14.98
CA LEU A 175 1.78 -9.10 -13.96
C LEU A 175 2.92 -10.12 -13.77
N THR A 176 3.50 -10.17 -12.57
CA THR A 176 4.69 -10.99 -12.28
C THR A 176 4.37 -12.40 -11.80
N ASP A 177 3.12 -12.73 -11.49
CA ASP A 177 2.69 -14.05 -11.01
C ASP A 177 1.33 -14.49 -11.53
N ASP A 178 1.03 -15.79 -11.32
CA ASP A 178 -0.22 -16.51 -11.65
C ASP A 178 -1.47 -16.00 -10.90
N GLN A 179 -1.44 -14.79 -10.36
CA GLN A 179 -2.53 -14.25 -9.57
C GLN A 179 -3.71 -13.82 -10.44
N THR A 180 -4.62 -14.77 -10.61
CA THR A 180 -5.94 -14.56 -11.20
C THR A 180 -6.92 -13.87 -10.25
N GLU A 181 -6.60 -13.73 -8.97
CA GLU A 181 -7.57 -13.35 -7.93
C GLU A 181 -7.73 -11.84 -7.71
N ASP A 182 -6.69 -11.03 -7.89
CA ASP A 182 -6.78 -9.57 -7.66
C ASP A 182 -7.16 -8.74 -8.90
N THR A 183 -7.23 -9.35 -10.07
CA THR A 183 -7.56 -8.67 -11.34
C THR A 183 -9.02 -8.81 -11.76
N THR A 184 -9.92 -9.09 -10.85
CA THR A 184 -11.34 -9.36 -11.12
C THR A 184 -12.08 -8.28 -11.91
N CYS A 185 -11.50 -7.10 -12.10
CA CYS A 185 -12.09 -6.01 -12.87
C CYS A 185 -11.19 -5.44 -13.98
N ALA A 186 -9.93 -5.84 -14.12
CA ALA A 186 -9.02 -5.28 -15.12
C ALA A 186 -9.02 -6.11 -16.41
N VAL A 187 -9.19 -5.43 -17.55
CA VAL A 187 -8.95 -6.04 -18.86
C VAL A 187 -7.45 -6.31 -18.98
N THR A 188 -7.06 -7.58 -19.03
CA THR A 188 -5.67 -7.99 -19.24
C THR A 188 -5.38 -8.22 -20.71
N SER A 189 -4.11 -8.03 -21.10
CA SER A 189 -3.56 -8.38 -22.39
C SER A 189 -2.33 -9.25 -22.21
N THR A 190 -1.85 -9.88 -23.28
CA THR A 190 -0.72 -10.81 -23.23
C THR A 190 0.48 -10.32 -24.03
N ILE A 191 1.68 -10.63 -23.53
CA ILE A 191 2.93 -10.54 -24.25
C ILE A 191 3.23 -11.97 -24.71
N PRO A 192 3.36 -12.23 -26.02
CA PRO A 192 3.51 -13.59 -26.53
C PRO A 192 4.74 -14.31 -25.98
N ALA A 193 4.65 -15.62 -25.81
CA ALA A 193 5.81 -16.46 -25.56
C ALA A 193 6.76 -16.46 -26.76
N GLY A 194 8.05 -16.76 -26.51
CA GLY A 194 9.05 -16.92 -27.55
C GLY A 194 10.43 -16.40 -27.16
N GLU A 195 11.33 -16.37 -28.15
CA GLU A 195 12.66 -15.83 -27.97
C GLU A 195 12.66 -14.31 -28.15
N TYR A 196 13.37 -13.65 -27.25
CA TYR A 196 13.53 -12.20 -27.23
C TYR A 196 15.02 -11.86 -27.18
N LEU A 197 15.40 -10.90 -27.99
CA LEU A 197 16.68 -10.24 -27.83
C LEU A 197 16.54 -9.23 -26.68
N VAL A 198 17.35 -9.39 -25.64
CA VAL A 198 17.26 -8.64 -24.38
C VAL A 198 18.53 -7.83 -24.16
N GLY A 199 18.37 -6.59 -23.77
CA GLY A 199 19.43 -5.69 -23.35
C GLY A 199 18.96 -4.76 -22.22
N TYR A 200 19.84 -3.87 -21.79
CA TYR A 200 19.52 -2.93 -20.72
C TYR A 200 19.84 -1.49 -21.13
N HIS A 201 18.99 -0.59 -20.68
CA HIS A 201 19.19 0.86 -20.74
C HIS A 201 19.41 1.38 -19.32
N ARG A 202 20.49 2.13 -19.12
CA ARG A 202 20.73 2.86 -17.88
C ARG A 202 20.65 4.36 -18.16
N GLY A 203 19.81 5.06 -17.43
CA GLY A 203 19.65 6.50 -17.57
C GLY A 203 18.20 6.95 -17.73
N PRO A 204 18.00 8.23 -18.08
CA PRO A 204 16.68 8.81 -18.25
C PRO A 204 15.96 8.22 -19.48
N TYR A 205 14.65 8.11 -19.36
CA TYR A 205 13.80 7.50 -20.42
C TYR A 205 13.89 8.24 -21.77
N GLU A 206 14.23 9.51 -21.77
CA GLU A 206 14.42 10.33 -22.98
C GLU A 206 15.58 9.82 -23.87
N GLN A 207 16.54 9.13 -23.25
CA GLN A 207 17.72 8.58 -23.95
C GLN A 207 17.55 7.10 -24.35
N ILE A 208 16.41 6.49 -24.08
CA ILE A 208 16.18 5.05 -24.35
C ILE A 208 16.32 4.70 -25.84
N GLN A 209 16.08 5.66 -26.74
CA GLN A 209 16.16 5.45 -28.18
C GLN A 209 17.58 5.00 -28.62
N GLU A 210 18.62 5.51 -28.02
CA GLU A 210 20.00 5.10 -28.31
C GLU A 210 20.21 3.59 -28.01
N SER A 211 19.59 3.11 -26.96
CA SER A 211 19.64 1.68 -26.59
C SER A 211 18.78 0.82 -27.54
N PHE A 212 17.67 1.34 -28.03
CA PHE A 212 16.87 0.68 -29.05
C PHE A 212 17.61 0.56 -30.37
N ASP A 213 18.33 1.59 -30.78
CA ASP A 213 19.12 1.56 -32.02
C ASP A 213 20.27 0.55 -31.92
N ARG A 214 20.93 0.48 -30.75
CA ARG A 214 21.98 -0.52 -30.50
C ARG A 214 21.47 -1.96 -30.56
N ILE A 215 20.34 -2.28 -29.88
CA ILE A 215 19.80 -3.64 -29.89
C ILE A 215 19.30 -4.05 -31.26
N ARG A 216 18.70 -3.14 -32.05
CA ARG A 216 18.30 -3.41 -33.43
C ARG A 216 19.50 -3.64 -34.35
N SER A 217 20.56 -2.87 -34.18
CA SER A 217 21.79 -3.04 -34.94
C SER A 217 22.44 -4.40 -34.68
N TYR A 218 22.55 -4.77 -33.39
CA TYR A 218 23.08 -6.08 -32.99
C TYR A 218 22.21 -7.23 -33.51
N GLY A 219 20.91 -7.08 -33.44
CA GLY A 219 19.93 -8.08 -33.88
C GLY A 219 19.66 -8.09 -35.41
N SER A 220 20.42 -7.37 -36.20
CA SER A 220 20.18 -7.24 -37.66
C SER A 220 20.16 -8.56 -38.45
N GLN A 221 20.77 -9.60 -37.88
CA GLN A 221 20.75 -10.98 -38.45
C GLN A 221 19.46 -11.74 -38.17
N TYR A 222 18.62 -11.26 -37.24
CA TYR A 222 17.35 -11.89 -36.87
C TYR A 222 16.17 -11.12 -37.50
N LYS A 223 15.07 -11.84 -37.69
CA LYS A 223 13.80 -11.19 -38.05
C LYS A 223 13.17 -10.71 -36.75
N LEU A 224 13.26 -9.42 -36.47
CA LEU A 224 12.78 -8.80 -35.25
C LEU A 224 11.36 -8.24 -35.43
N ASP A 225 10.58 -8.24 -34.34
CA ASP A 225 9.29 -7.55 -34.25
C ASP A 225 9.49 -6.02 -34.41
N ASP A 226 8.49 -5.34 -34.96
CA ASP A 226 8.51 -3.88 -35.05
C ASP A 226 8.34 -3.20 -33.69
N THR A 227 7.69 -3.89 -32.74
CA THR A 227 7.42 -3.38 -31.39
C THR A 227 8.53 -3.76 -30.42
N MET A 228 9.03 -2.78 -29.70
CA MET A 228 9.97 -2.98 -28.59
C MET A 228 9.25 -2.86 -27.27
N LEU A 229 9.61 -3.71 -26.32
CA LEU A 229 9.10 -3.67 -24.96
C LEU A 229 10.19 -3.13 -24.03
N ALA A 230 9.85 -2.14 -23.26
CA ALA A 230 10.66 -1.62 -22.17
C ALA A 230 10.02 -2.00 -20.83
N VAL A 231 10.77 -2.64 -19.95
CA VAL A 231 10.34 -3.04 -18.59
C VAL A 231 11.15 -2.24 -17.59
N ASN A 232 10.50 -1.34 -16.86
CA ASN A 232 11.16 -0.50 -15.86
C ASN A 232 11.46 -1.32 -14.61
N ILE A 233 12.76 -1.46 -14.28
CA ILE A 233 13.23 -2.20 -13.11
C ILE A 233 13.52 -1.25 -11.95
N ILE A 234 14.36 -0.24 -12.19
CA ILE A 234 14.67 0.82 -11.23
C ILE A 234 14.13 2.11 -11.83
N ASP A 235 13.10 2.65 -11.24
CA ASP A 235 12.34 3.80 -11.70
C ASP A 235 12.28 4.93 -10.65
N GLN A 236 11.53 5.98 -10.94
CA GLN A 236 11.34 7.13 -10.05
C GLN A 236 10.73 6.80 -8.68
N PHE A 237 10.15 5.63 -8.49
CA PHE A 237 9.57 5.22 -7.20
C PHE A 237 10.62 4.68 -6.22
N VAL A 238 11.77 4.22 -6.72
CA VAL A 238 12.83 3.61 -5.92
C VAL A 238 14.16 4.34 -6.00
N GLU A 239 14.40 5.16 -7.04
CA GLU A 239 15.65 5.90 -7.25
C GLU A 239 15.33 7.37 -7.58
N LYS A 240 15.98 8.28 -6.86
CA LYS A 240 15.82 9.73 -7.06
C LYS A 240 16.52 10.25 -8.30
N LYS A 241 17.70 9.67 -8.64
CA LYS A 241 18.53 10.14 -9.74
C LYS A 241 18.17 9.39 -11.02
N ASN A 242 17.61 10.08 -12.00
CA ASN A 242 17.25 9.47 -13.30
C ASN A 242 18.43 8.83 -14.04
N ALA A 243 19.66 9.29 -13.81
CA ALA A 243 20.88 8.66 -14.34
C ALA A 243 21.09 7.22 -13.87
N ASN A 244 20.44 6.81 -12.78
CA ASN A 244 20.52 5.47 -12.21
C ASN A 244 19.31 4.60 -12.57
N TYR A 245 18.33 5.12 -13.31
CA TYR A 245 17.19 4.29 -13.75
C TYR A 245 17.69 3.14 -14.59
N MET A 246 17.02 2.00 -14.45
CA MET A 246 17.36 0.78 -15.18
C MET A 246 16.11 0.23 -15.84
N THR A 247 16.20 0.08 -17.16
CA THR A 247 15.12 -0.46 -17.97
C THR A 247 15.64 -1.64 -18.78
N ARG A 248 14.98 -2.78 -18.68
CA ARG A 248 15.22 -3.93 -19.57
C ARG A 248 14.48 -3.68 -20.88
N ILE A 249 15.19 -3.79 -21.98
CA ILE A 249 14.63 -3.65 -23.32
C ILE A 249 14.58 -5.01 -23.98
N GLU A 250 13.46 -5.31 -24.62
CA GLU A 250 13.17 -6.62 -25.23
C GLU A 250 12.60 -6.44 -26.63
N ILE A 251 13.11 -7.20 -27.60
CA ILE A 251 12.55 -7.28 -28.95
C ILE A 251 12.31 -8.75 -29.27
N ARG A 252 11.10 -9.09 -29.68
CA ARG A 252 10.78 -10.46 -30.06
C ARG A 252 11.45 -10.85 -31.37
N ILE A 253 12.00 -12.07 -31.43
CA ILE A 253 12.51 -12.74 -32.63
C ILE A 253 11.32 -13.48 -33.24
N LEU A 254 11.07 -13.27 -34.59
CA LEU A 254 9.91 -13.80 -35.32
C LEU A 254 10.25 -15.05 -36.11
#